data_d7662bf2f31cb3a07e19c0cb0d61fe67
#
_entry.id   d7662bf2f31cb3a07e19c0cb0d61fe67
#
_cell.length_a   1.000
_cell.length_b   1.000
_cell.length_c   1.000
_cell.angle_alpha   90.00
_cell.angle_beta   90.00
_cell.angle_gamma   90.00
#
_symmetry.space_group_name_H-M   'P 1'
#
loop_
_entity.id
_entity.type
_entity.pdbx_description
1 polymer ?
#
loop_
_entity_poly.entity_id
_entity_poly.type
_entity_poly.pdbx_seq_one_letter_code
_entity_poly.pdbx_strand_id
1 'polypeptide(L)'
;MKACLSLFFLFVSIAGVSAKIPAFPGAEGAGMYATGGRGGKVLFVTSLEDAETPGTLRWAIKQHGPRTVVFNVSGLIRLNRPLKIDNGDLTIAGQTAPGDGICISGHETVISADNVIIRFLRFRLGDSAEEPIDAFSGKKHENIIIDHCSMSWSVDEVSSFYDNRNFTMQWCIIAEALRYSVHGKGRHGYGGIWGGQNASFHHNLFLHNDSRNPRFCGSRYTNRPDLEKVDFRNNVIYNWGSNNSYGAEGGSYNIVNNYYKYGPATSSGSKNRILNPDADSGKNNQPMGVYGRFYVSGNYLDGNTAVTTNNALGVEMGSTFKRYAPGVKLSDILVSDEFSCADVVTHTSEVAYEKVLEYAGCSLMRDKIDARYVREVTNRTYTYEGSNGSTGGLIDSQDDVGGWPEYKTYNVKCDSNQDGIPDGWLEKNYPGKRAEDKTNEGYTYLEVYLNSLVTHLME
;
A
#
# COMPACT_ATOMS: atom_id res chain seq x y z
N MET A 1 -77.48 -2.03 14.45
CA MET A 1 -76.29 -2.34 13.62
C MET A 1 -75.08 -1.63 14.24
N LYS A 2 -74.18 -2.35 14.91
CA LYS A 2 -72.96 -1.85 15.50
C LYS A 2 -71.83 -2.18 14.53
N ALA A 3 -71.18 -1.19 13.94
CA ALA A 3 -69.99 -1.38 13.06
C ALA A 3 -68.78 -1.50 13.96
N CYS A 4 -68.09 -2.67 13.90
CA CYS A 4 -66.76 -2.86 14.48
C CYS A 4 -65.71 -2.34 13.51
N LEU A 5 -65.00 -1.32 13.94
CA LEU A 5 -63.84 -0.79 13.20
C LEU A 5 -62.57 -1.53 13.68
N SER A 6 -62.05 -2.45 12.85
CA SER A 6 -60.79 -3.15 13.12
C SER A 6 -59.61 -2.25 12.68
N LEU A 7 -58.81 -1.80 13.64
CA LEU A 7 -57.60 -1.05 13.42
C LEU A 7 -56.48 -2.05 13.11
N PHE A 8 -56.01 -2.07 11.86
CA PHE A 8 -54.80 -2.82 11.45
C PHE A 8 -53.56 -2.00 11.79
N PHE A 9 -52.79 -2.41 12.78
CA PHE A 9 -51.44 -1.90 13.04
C PHE A 9 -50.44 -2.51 12.05
N LEU A 10 -49.97 -1.69 11.13
CA LEU A 10 -48.87 -2.05 10.22
C LEU A 10 -47.56 -1.93 10.99
N PHE A 11 -46.95 -3.02 11.43
CA PHE A 11 -45.59 -3.02 11.95
C PHE A 11 -44.61 -2.85 10.79
N VAL A 12 -44.13 -1.64 10.58
CA VAL A 12 -42.95 -1.39 9.72
C VAL A 12 -41.74 -1.77 10.52
N SER A 13 -41.18 -2.97 10.26
CA SER A 13 -39.87 -3.34 10.75
C SER A 13 -38.84 -2.52 9.99
N ILE A 14 -38.30 -1.49 10.63
CA ILE A 14 -37.09 -0.79 10.16
C ILE A 14 -35.94 -1.79 10.35
N ALA A 15 -35.57 -2.48 9.27
CA ALA A 15 -34.31 -3.20 9.24
C ALA A 15 -33.20 -2.15 9.40
N GLY A 16 -32.62 -2.08 10.58
CA GLY A 16 -31.49 -1.24 10.85
C GLY A 16 -30.35 -1.64 9.90
N VAL A 17 -30.00 -0.76 8.97
CA VAL A 17 -28.78 -0.92 8.21
C VAL A 17 -27.65 -0.78 9.22
N SER A 18 -27.05 -1.89 9.62
CA SER A 18 -25.84 -1.86 10.44
C SER A 18 -24.78 -1.07 9.68
N ALA A 19 -24.37 0.05 10.23
CA ALA A 19 -23.31 0.86 9.63
C ALA A 19 -22.05 -0.02 9.48
N LYS A 20 -21.44 -0.01 8.29
CA LYS A 20 -20.17 -0.70 8.07
C LYS A 20 -19.11 -0.06 8.96
N ILE A 21 -18.41 -0.87 9.74
CA ILE A 21 -17.28 -0.40 10.54
C ILE A 21 -15.99 -0.53 9.74
N PRO A 22 -15.01 0.36 9.92
CA PRO A 22 -13.71 0.25 9.28
C PRO A 22 -13.00 -1.07 9.61
N ALA A 23 -12.01 -1.43 8.81
CA ALA A 23 -11.15 -2.60 9.02
C ALA A 23 -10.48 -2.57 10.41
N PHE A 24 -10.06 -1.38 10.82
CA PHE A 24 -9.49 -1.04 12.12
C PHE A 24 -9.62 0.48 12.34
N PRO A 25 -9.50 1.00 13.56
CA PRO A 25 -9.37 2.45 13.79
C PRO A 25 -8.20 3.02 13.00
N GLY A 26 -8.41 4.10 12.23
CA GLY A 26 -7.41 4.67 11.33
C GLY A 26 -7.32 4.01 9.95
N ALA A 27 -8.19 3.04 9.63
CA ALA A 27 -8.36 2.58 8.25
C ALA A 27 -9.14 3.62 7.44
N GLU A 28 -8.58 4.09 6.34
CA GLU A 28 -9.12 5.15 5.51
C GLU A 28 -9.16 4.74 4.02
N GLY A 29 -9.82 5.56 3.20
CA GLY A 29 -9.87 5.35 1.77
C GLY A 29 -10.77 4.19 1.32
N ALA A 30 -10.66 3.83 0.05
CA ALA A 30 -11.61 2.94 -0.61
C ALA A 30 -11.67 1.51 -0.04
N GLY A 31 -10.56 1.00 0.49
CA GLY A 31 -10.45 -0.32 1.11
C GLY A 31 -10.82 -0.36 2.59
N MET A 32 -11.18 0.77 3.20
CA MET A 32 -11.37 0.91 4.65
C MET A 32 -12.40 -0.04 5.26
N TYR A 33 -13.30 -0.59 4.47
CA TYR A 33 -14.34 -1.50 4.94
C TYR A 33 -14.03 -2.98 4.70
N ALA A 34 -12.79 -3.33 4.38
CA ALA A 34 -12.36 -4.72 4.39
C ALA A 34 -12.57 -5.33 5.77
N THR A 35 -13.17 -6.51 5.84
CA THR A 35 -13.41 -7.20 7.10
C THR A 35 -12.30 -8.19 7.45
N GLY A 36 -11.52 -8.58 6.43
CA GLY A 36 -10.45 -9.56 6.61
C GLY A 36 -10.92 -10.82 7.35
N GLY A 37 -10.15 -11.22 8.34
CA GLY A 37 -10.43 -12.39 9.16
C GLY A 37 -11.36 -12.16 10.36
N ARG A 38 -12.11 -11.05 10.41
CA ARG A 38 -12.95 -10.68 11.56
C ARG A 38 -13.87 -11.79 12.02
N GLY A 39 -13.77 -12.17 13.30
CA GLY A 39 -14.59 -13.21 13.93
C GLY A 39 -14.27 -14.65 13.47
N GLY A 40 -13.20 -14.82 12.72
CA GLY A 40 -12.70 -16.11 12.27
C GLY A 40 -11.68 -16.75 13.21
N LYS A 41 -11.01 -17.79 12.72
CA LYS A 41 -9.97 -18.52 13.46
C LYS A 41 -8.72 -17.67 13.67
N VAL A 42 -8.04 -17.87 14.80
CA VAL A 42 -6.70 -17.34 15.03
C VAL A 42 -5.67 -18.40 14.65
N LEU A 43 -4.69 -18.03 13.84
CA LEU A 43 -3.62 -18.92 13.38
C LEU A 43 -2.27 -18.33 13.75
N PHE A 44 -1.44 -19.11 14.42
CA PHE A 44 -0.14 -18.67 14.92
C PHE A 44 0.99 -19.02 13.97
N VAL A 45 1.83 -18.04 13.69
CA VAL A 45 3.14 -18.26 13.05
C VAL A 45 4.18 -18.35 14.16
N THR A 46 4.77 -19.52 14.30
CA THR A 46 5.76 -19.86 15.33
C THR A 46 7.10 -20.31 14.72
N SER A 47 7.15 -20.45 13.38
CA SER A 47 8.35 -20.83 12.62
C SER A 47 8.57 -19.87 11.46
N LEU A 48 9.83 -19.60 11.14
CA LEU A 48 10.26 -18.79 9.99
C LEU A 48 10.46 -19.62 8.72
N GLU A 49 10.22 -20.92 8.78
CA GLU A 49 10.35 -21.80 7.62
C GLU A 49 9.29 -21.52 6.56
N ASP A 50 9.67 -21.62 5.29
CA ASP A 50 8.74 -21.56 4.15
C ASP A 50 8.21 -22.97 3.83
N ALA A 51 7.27 -23.45 4.65
CA ALA A 51 6.68 -24.78 4.56
C ALA A 51 5.15 -24.74 4.62
N GLU A 52 4.49 -25.85 4.24
CA GLU A 52 3.03 -26.03 4.37
C GLU A 52 2.69 -26.85 5.63
N THR A 53 3.36 -26.57 6.72
CA THR A 53 3.17 -27.23 8.02
C THR A 53 2.58 -26.25 9.05
N PRO A 54 1.73 -26.70 9.98
CA PRO A 54 1.21 -25.83 11.03
C PRO A 54 2.33 -25.03 11.73
N GLY A 55 2.04 -23.76 11.98
CA GLY A 55 3.00 -22.84 12.58
C GLY A 55 3.84 -22.05 11.57
N THR A 56 3.71 -22.27 10.27
CA THR A 56 4.37 -21.45 9.23
C THR A 56 3.41 -20.44 8.59
N LEU A 57 3.94 -19.34 8.06
CA LEU A 57 3.13 -18.32 7.38
C LEU A 57 2.41 -18.90 6.15
N ARG A 58 3.10 -19.68 5.31
CA ARG A 58 2.52 -20.29 4.11
C ARG A 58 1.34 -21.20 4.46
N TRP A 59 1.48 -22.01 5.50
CA TRP A 59 0.38 -22.85 5.96
C TRP A 59 -0.82 -22.02 6.42
N ALA A 60 -0.59 -20.98 7.21
CA ALA A 60 -1.65 -20.14 7.77
C ALA A 60 -2.45 -19.40 6.67
N ILE A 61 -1.80 -18.86 5.65
CA ILE A 61 -2.49 -18.16 4.55
C ILE A 61 -3.25 -19.12 3.62
N LYS A 62 -2.84 -20.39 3.54
CA LYS A 62 -3.53 -21.41 2.74
C LYS A 62 -4.78 -22.00 3.39
N GLN A 63 -5.03 -21.71 4.66
CA GLN A 63 -6.27 -22.15 5.30
C GLN A 63 -7.48 -21.44 4.69
N HIS A 64 -8.68 -22.05 4.83
CA HIS A 64 -9.94 -21.53 4.30
C HIS A 64 -10.80 -20.88 5.39
N GLY A 65 -11.67 -19.99 4.96
CA GLY A 65 -12.62 -19.25 5.80
C GLY A 65 -11.96 -18.07 6.54
N PRO A 66 -12.76 -17.28 7.25
CA PRO A 66 -12.27 -16.12 7.97
C PRO A 66 -11.19 -16.48 8.99
N ARG A 67 -10.06 -15.78 8.94
CA ARG A 67 -8.92 -16.07 9.82
C ARG A 67 -8.00 -14.88 10.02
N THR A 68 -7.49 -14.77 11.22
CA THR A 68 -6.46 -13.79 11.61
C THR A 68 -5.15 -14.51 11.88
N VAL A 69 -4.09 -14.12 11.18
CA VAL A 69 -2.75 -14.65 11.35
C VAL A 69 -1.99 -13.73 12.29
N VAL A 70 -1.51 -14.28 13.40
CA VAL A 70 -0.70 -13.62 14.43
C VAL A 70 0.67 -14.28 14.53
N PHE A 71 1.66 -13.56 15.03
CA PHE A 71 3.04 -14.03 15.07
C PHE A 71 3.52 -14.16 16.53
N ASN A 72 4.12 -15.30 16.85
CA ASN A 72 4.85 -15.55 18.08
C ASN A 72 6.36 -15.65 17.85
N VAL A 73 6.83 -15.19 16.69
CA VAL A 73 8.22 -15.16 16.28
C VAL A 73 8.48 -13.89 15.48
N SER A 74 9.69 -13.35 15.56
CA SER A 74 10.21 -12.34 14.64
C SER A 74 11.38 -12.92 13.85
N GLY A 75 11.56 -12.42 12.62
CA GLY A 75 12.66 -12.92 11.80
C GLY A 75 12.45 -12.72 10.31
N LEU A 76 13.39 -13.30 9.57
CA LEU A 76 13.38 -13.34 8.10
C LEU A 76 12.79 -14.66 7.63
N ILE A 77 11.66 -14.59 6.94
CA ILE A 77 11.06 -15.73 6.22
C ILE A 77 11.60 -15.69 4.79
N ARG A 78 12.48 -16.64 4.45
CA ARG A 78 13.00 -16.80 3.08
C ARG A 78 12.08 -17.72 2.30
N LEU A 79 11.40 -17.16 1.31
CA LEU A 79 10.52 -17.92 0.43
C LEU A 79 11.34 -18.74 -0.57
N ASN A 80 10.97 -20.00 -0.77
CA ASN A 80 11.54 -20.90 -1.78
C ASN A 80 10.74 -20.86 -3.10
N ARG A 81 9.58 -20.23 -3.11
CA ARG A 81 8.67 -20.07 -4.25
C ARG A 81 7.67 -18.95 -3.95
N PRO A 82 6.97 -18.42 -4.97
CA PRO A 82 5.97 -17.37 -4.77
C PRO A 82 4.99 -17.66 -3.63
N LEU A 83 4.72 -16.65 -2.80
CA LEU A 83 3.75 -16.72 -1.72
C LEU A 83 2.41 -16.13 -2.20
N LYS A 84 1.50 -16.99 -2.64
CA LYS A 84 0.19 -16.57 -3.13
C LYS A 84 -0.86 -16.65 -2.03
N ILE A 85 -1.57 -15.55 -1.83
CA ILE A 85 -2.74 -15.45 -0.94
C ILE A 85 -3.97 -15.74 -1.79
N ASP A 86 -4.29 -17.01 -1.96
CA ASP A 86 -5.39 -17.48 -2.82
C ASP A 86 -6.74 -17.59 -2.08
N ASN A 87 -6.74 -17.50 -0.76
CA ASN A 87 -7.93 -17.57 0.07
C ASN A 87 -8.14 -16.24 0.79
N GLY A 88 -9.27 -15.61 0.52
CA GLY A 88 -9.68 -14.33 1.12
C GLY A 88 -10.16 -14.46 2.58
N ASP A 89 -10.88 -13.44 3.03
CA ASP A 89 -11.31 -13.30 4.43
C ASP A 89 -10.13 -13.45 5.40
N LEU A 90 -9.04 -12.75 5.11
CA LEU A 90 -7.76 -12.88 5.79
C LEU A 90 -7.28 -11.57 6.40
N THR A 91 -6.89 -11.61 7.67
CA THR A 91 -6.08 -10.58 8.31
C THR A 91 -4.69 -11.13 8.64
N ILE A 92 -3.63 -10.45 8.20
CA ILE A 92 -2.24 -10.74 8.62
C ILE A 92 -1.79 -9.59 9.52
N ALA A 93 -1.71 -9.87 10.82
CA ALA A 93 -1.43 -8.90 11.87
C ALA A 93 0.07 -8.91 12.24
N GLY A 94 0.93 -8.33 11.39
CA GLY A 94 2.37 -8.27 11.61
C GLY A 94 2.77 -7.53 12.88
N GLN A 95 1.94 -6.62 13.38
CA GLN A 95 2.16 -5.91 14.65
C GLN A 95 2.19 -6.80 15.89
N THR A 96 1.77 -8.06 15.77
CA THR A 96 1.83 -9.03 16.88
C THR A 96 3.21 -9.68 17.03
N ALA A 97 4.08 -9.57 16.03
CA ALA A 97 5.40 -10.19 16.04
C ALA A 97 6.24 -9.65 17.21
N PRO A 98 6.72 -10.53 18.12
CA PRO A 98 7.43 -10.13 19.33
C PRO A 98 8.89 -9.79 19.00
N GLY A 99 9.29 -8.54 19.17
CA GLY A 99 10.66 -8.10 18.86
C GLY A 99 10.74 -7.27 17.60
N ASP A 100 11.65 -7.61 16.68
CA ASP A 100 11.99 -6.76 15.53
C ASP A 100 11.01 -6.88 14.35
N GLY A 101 9.97 -7.75 14.45
CA GLY A 101 8.96 -7.93 13.42
C GLY A 101 9.36 -8.95 12.35
N ILE A 102 8.51 -9.06 11.33
CA ILE A 102 8.67 -10.03 10.23
C ILE A 102 9.14 -9.34 8.95
N CYS A 103 10.10 -9.97 8.29
CA CYS A 103 10.51 -9.67 6.93
C CYS A 103 10.33 -10.90 6.03
N ILE A 104 9.80 -10.71 4.84
CA ILE A 104 9.59 -11.74 3.81
C ILE A 104 10.55 -11.44 2.65
N SER A 105 11.26 -12.46 2.16
CA SER A 105 12.27 -12.30 1.09
C SER A 105 12.32 -13.51 0.15
N GLY A 106 13.13 -13.43 -0.91
CA GLY A 106 13.47 -14.54 -1.80
C GLY A 106 12.54 -14.69 -2.99
N HIS A 107 11.24 -14.64 -2.82
CA HIS A 107 10.27 -14.66 -3.91
C HIS A 107 9.15 -13.64 -3.67
N GLU A 108 8.36 -13.38 -4.72
CA GLU A 108 7.21 -12.46 -4.68
C GLU A 108 6.13 -12.91 -3.70
N THR A 109 5.44 -11.91 -3.14
CA THR A 109 4.16 -12.13 -2.45
C THR A 109 3.04 -11.56 -3.29
N VAL A 110 1.99 -12.35 -3.55
CA VAL A 110 0.88 -11.97 -4.44
C VAL A 110 -0.45 -12.13 -3.73
N ILE A 111 -1.26 -11.06 -3.71
CA ILE A 111 -2.67 -11.13 -3.30
C ILE A 111 -3.49 -11.59 -4.52
N SER A 112 -4.10 -12.75 -4.39
CA SER A 112 -4.96 -13.41 -5.38
C SER A 112 -6.32 -13.78 -4.79
N ALA A 113 -6.83 -12.97 -3.85
CA ALA A 113 -8.09 -13.17 -3.16
C ALA A 113 -8.69 -11.84 -2.68
N ASP A 114 -9.99 -11.86 -2.45
CA ASP A 114 -10.75 -10.72 -1.95
C ASP A 114 -10.73 -10.65 -0.41
N ASN A 115 -11.04 -9.47 0.12
CA ASN A 115 -11.23 -9.23 1.55
C ASN A 115 -9.99 -9.54 2.39
N VAL A 116 -8.91 -8.80 2.13
CA VAL A 116 -7.59 -9.01 2.75
C VAL A 116 -7.12 -7.76 3.48
N ILE A 117 -6.67 -7.94 4.72
CA ILE A 117 -6.02 -6.91 5.55
C ILE A 117 -4.59 -7.36 5.84
N ILE A 118 -3.60 -6.53 5.51
CA ILE A 118 -2.19 -6.80 5.80
C ILE A 118 -1.57 -5.58 6.48
N ARG A 119 -0.98 -5.79 7.66
CA ARG A 119 -0.41 -4.71 8.46
C ARG A 119 0.96 -5.05 9.02
N PHE A 120 1.87 -4.07 9.07
CA PHE A 120 3.18 -4.11 9.73
C PHE A 120 4.08 -5.28 9.31
N LEU A 121 4.19 -5.52 7.99
CA LEU A 121 5.12 -6.50 7.42
C LEU A 121 6.14 -5.82 6.52
N ARG A 122 7.30 -6.46 6.39
CA ARG A 122 8.32 -6.08 5.41
C ARG A 122 8.37 -7.09 4.28
N PHE A 123 8.35 -6.60 3.04
CA PHE A 123 8.50 -7.38 1.81
C PHE A 123 9.79 -6.90 1.13
N ARG A 124 10.92 -7.51 1.47
CA ARG A 124 12.23 -7.18 0.92
C ARG A 124 12.72 -8.33 0.07
N LEU A 125 12.37 -8.28 -1.23
CA LEU A 125 12.52 -9.40 -2.15
C LEU A 125 13.98 -9.87 -2.28
N GLY A 126 14.86 -9.00 -2.79
CA GLY A 126 16.21 -9.34 -3.22
C GLY A 126 16.25 -10.02 -4.58
N ASP A 127 17.46 -10.21 -5.10
CA ASP A 127 17.72 -10.76 -6.45
C ASP A 127 18.02 -12.27 -6.49
N SER A 128 17.92 -12.95 -5.35
CA SER A 128 18.29 -14.36 -5.22
C SER A 128 17.44 -15.35 -6.02
N ALA A 129 16.23 -14.94 -6.43
CA ALA A 129 15.40 -15.76 -7.33
C ALA A 129 15.89 -15.73 -8.78
N GLU A 130 16.76 -14.78 -9.14
CA GLU A 130 17.24 -14.55 -10.51
C GLU A 130 16.11 -14.34 -11.54
N GLU A 131 14.96 -13.82 -11.09
CA GLU A 131 13.76 -13.61 -11.90
C GLU A 131 13.32 -12.13 -11.85
N PRO A 132 12.73 -11.61 -12.97
CA PRO A 132 12.18 -10.26 -13.01
C PRO A 132 10.79 -10.22 -12.37
N ILE A 133 10.74 -10.21 -11.03
CA ILE A 133 9.50 -10.28 -10.24
C ILE A 133 9.33 -9.07 -9.31
N ASP A 134 8.07 -8.79 -8.98
CA ASP A 134 7.66 -7.77 -8.03
C ASP A 134 7.91 -8.22 -6.59
N ALA A 135 8.15 -7.28 -5.68
CA ALA A 135 8.25 -7.66 -4.27
C ALA A 135 6.89 -7.99 -3.67
N PHE A 136 5.87 -7.15 -3.95
CA PHE A 136 4.52 -7.35 -3.45
C PHE A 136 3.50 -6.83 -4.46
N SER A 137 2.56 -7.69 -4.86
CA SER A 137 1.61 -7.35 -5.92
C SER A 137 0.21 -7.94 -5.69
N GLY A 138 -0.77 -7.42 -6.44
CA GLY A 138 -2.14 -7.95 -6.46
C GLY A 138 -3.00 -7.21 -7.47
N LYS A 139 -3.86 -7.95 -8.19
CA LYS A 139 -4.73 -7.37 -9.22
C LYS A 139 -6.02 -8.15 -9.36
N LYS A 140 -7.09 -7.44 -9.76
CA LYS A 140 -8.43 -8.01 -10.06
C LYS A 140 -9.16 -8.59 -8.86
N HIS A 141 -8.88 -8.05 -7.68
CA HIS A 141 -9.51 -8.42 -6.41
C HIS A 141 -10.16 -7.21 -5.73
N GLU A 142 -10.89 -7.43 -4.65
CA GLU A 142 -11.62 -6.36 -4.00
C GLU A 142 -11.54 -6.38 -2.47
N ASN A 143 -11.84 -5.22 -1.87
CA ASN A 143 -11.88 -5.02 -0.42
C ASN A 143 -10.54 -5.36 0.23
N ILE A 144 -9.49 -4.66 -0.18
CA ILE A 144 -8.12 -4.89 0.29
C ILE A 144 -7.60 -3.62 0.95
N ILE A 145 -6.97 -3.77 2.11
CA ILE A 145 -6.19 -2.70 2.75
C ILE A 145 -4.81 -3.19 3.18
N ILE A 146 -3.79 -2.43 2.78
CA ILE A 146 -2.39 -2.62 3.14
C ILE A 146 -1.95 -1.41 3.94
N ASP A 147 -1.47 -1.65 5.17
CA ASP A 147 -1.22 -0.61 6.15
C ASP A 147 0.14 -0.79 6.83
N HIS A 148 0.94 0.29 6.91
CA HIS A 148 2.24 0.32 7.59
C HIS A 148 3.19 -0.81 7.17
N CYS A 149 3.26 -1.11 5.87
CA CYS A 149 4.20 -2.11 5.33
C CYS A 149 5.41 -1.43 4.68
N SER A 150 6.57 -2.09 4.72
CA SER A 150 7.79 -1.65 4.03
C SER A 150 8.11 -2.61 2.90
N MET A 151 8.29 -2.09 1.68
CA MET A 151 8.55 -2.88 0.47
C MET A 151 9.83 -2.38 -0.20
N SER A 152 10.71 -3.32 -0.62
CA SER A 152 11.96 -2.94 -1.28
C SER A 152 12.62 -4.09 -2.04
N TRP A 153 13.65 -3.73 -2.83
CA TRP A 153 14.60 -4.63 -3.47
C TRP A 153 13.98 -5.57 -4.49
N SER A 154 12.98 -5.10 -5.23
CA SER A 154 12.42 -5.84 -6.36
C SER A 154 13.35 -5.79 -7.57
N VAL A 155 13.23 -6.79 -8.42
CA VAL A 155 13.92 -6.84 -9.71
C VAL A 155 13.05 -6.19 -10.80
N ASP A 156 11.72 -6.25 -10.69
CA ASP A 156 10.77 -5.49 -11.54
C ASP A 156 10.16 -4.32 -10.74
N GLU A 157 8.93 -4.35 -10.30
CA GLU A 157 8.32 -3.32 -9.46
C GLU A 157 8.39 -3.68 -7.96
N VAL A 158 8.61 -2.67 -7.12
CA VAL A 158 8.53 -2.87 -5.66
C VAL A 158 7.09 -3.21 -5.24
N SER A 159 6.10 -2.55 -5.88
CA SER A 159 4.71 -2.66 -5.46
C SER A 159 3.75 -2.44 -6.64
N SER A 160 3.04 -3.47 -7.08
CA SER A 160 2.09 -3.36 -8.20
C SER A 160 0.67 -3.75 -7.80
N PHE A 161 -0.20 -2.73 -7.66
CA PHE A 161 -1.61 -2.91 -7.33
C PHE A 161 -2.50 -2.12 -8.29
N TYR A 162 -3.19 -2.83 -9.16
CA TYR A 162 -4.08 -2.24 -10.18
C TYR A 162 -5.23 -3.18 -10.53
N ASP A 163 -6.24 -2.67 -11.22
CA ASP A 163 -7.48 -3.40 -11.55
C ASP A 163 -8.23 -3.96 -10.31
N ASN A 164 -7.85 -3.55 -9.10
CA ASN A 164 -8.55 -3.90 -7.88
C ASN A 164 -9.73 -2.97 -7.65
N ARG A 165 -10.73 -3.41 -6.86
CA ARG A 165 -11.86 -2.60 -6.45
C ARG A 165 -11.89 -2.41 -4.94
N ASN A 166 -12.19 -1.18 -4.48
CA ASN A 166 -12.16 -0.83 -3.06
C ASN A 166 -10.81 -1.22 -2.42
N PHE A 167 -9.77 -0.60 -2.91
CA PHE A 167 -8.39 -0.85 -2.50
C PHE A 167 -7.82 0.35 -1.74
N THR A 168 -7.10 0.10 -0.65
CA THR A 168 -6.29 1.12 0.02
C THR A 168 -4.87 0.61 0.27
N MET A 169 -3.88 1.46 -0.03
CA MET A 169 -2.52 1.34 0.50
C MET A 169 -2.18 2.62 1.25
N GLN A 170 -1.97 2.51 2.55
CA GLN A 170 -1.72 3.64 3.42
C GLN A 170 -0.47 3.44 4.27
N TRP A 171 0.26 4.53 4.55
CA TRP A 171 1.41 4.56 5.45
C TRP A 171 2.49 3.52 5.12
N CYS A 172 2.72 3.23 3.83
CA CYS A 172 3.70 2.25 3.39
C CYS A 172 4.99 2.92 2.89
N ILE A 173 6.10 2.18 2.90
CA ILE A 173 7.36 2.54 2.24
C ILE A 173 7.54 1.70 0.99
N ILE A 174 7.88 2.34 -0.14
CA ILE A 174 8.15 1.73 -1.45
C ILE A 174 9.53 2.22 -1.91
N ALA A 175 10.56 1.37 -1.77
CA ALA A 175 11.92 1.86 -1.81
C ALA A 175 12.92 0.95 -2.52
N GLU A 176 13.98 1.56 -3.05
CA GLU A 176 15.19 0.86 -3.51
C GLU A 176 14.92 -0.34 -4.42
N ALA A 177 14.13 -0.15 -5.49
CA ALA A 177 14.09 -1.14 -6.56
C ALA A 177 15.47 -1.32 -7.19
N LEU A 178 15.85 -2.57 -7.46
CA LEU A 178 17.19 -2.93 -7.96
C LEU A 178 17.31 -2.55 -9.44
N ARG A 179 18.25 -1.62 -9.77
CA ARG A 179 18.25 -0.95 -11.07
C ARG A 179 19.00 -1.71 -12.16
N TYR A 180 20.23 -2.12 -11.92
CA TYR A 180 21.02 -2.97 -12.82
C TYR A 180 21.23 -4.35 -12.19
N SER A 181 20.13 -5.05 -11.95
CA SER A 181 20.10 -6.37 -11.39
C SER A 181 19.93 -7.45 -12.48
N VAL A 182 19.30 -8.55 -12.15
CA VAL A 182 19.12 -9.72 -13.04
C VAL A 182 18.00 -9.56 -14.08
N HIS A 183 17.37 -8.40 -14.20
CA HIS A 183 16.28 -8.16 -15.14
C HIS A 183 16.77 -8.24 -16.59
N GLY A 184 16.20 -9.15 -17.42
CA GLY A 184 16.64 -9.39 -18.79
C GLY A 184 16.53 -8.21 -19.77
N LYS A 185 15.81 -7.14 -19.41
CA LYS A 185 15.74 -5.87 -20.17
C LYS A 185 16.88 -4.90 -19.80
N GLY A 186 17.80 -5.29 -18.91
CA GLY A 186 18.84 -4.43 -18.38
C GLY A 186 18.31 -3.45 -17.33
N ARG A 187 18.65 -2.16 -17.45
CA ARG A 187 18.25 -1.12 -16.51
C ARG A 187 16.75 -1.11 -16.25
N HIS A 188 16.38 -1.31 -14.98
CA HIS A 188 15.01 -1.33 -14.48
C HIS A 188 14.90 -0.49 -13.18
N GLY A 189 14.46 -1.05 -12.05
CA GLY A 189 14.45 -0.36 -10.76
C GLY A 189 13.24 0.52 -10.57
N TYR A 190 12.04 -0.07 -10.50
CA TYR A 190 10.77 0.64 -10.55
C TYR A 190 9.97 0.55 -9.24
N GLY A 191 9.37 1.69 -8.84
CA GLY A 191 8.56 1.77 -7.64
C GLY A 191 7.29 0.94 -7.73
N GLY A 192 6.37 1.27 -8.66
CA GLY A 192 5.16 0.45 -8.77
C GLY A 192 4.17 0.90 -9.84
N ILE A 193 3.31 -0.04 -10.25
CA ILE A 193 2.14 0.23 -11.07
C ILE A 193 0.92 0.28 -10.17
N TRP A 194 0.27 1.45 -10.08
CA TRP A 194 -0.87 1.69 -9.21
C TRP A 194 -2.11 2.12 -9.98
N GLY A 195 -3.26 1.61 -9.60
CA GLY A 195 -4.53 1.92 -10.23
C GLY A 195 -5.68 1.17 -9.59
N GLY A 196 -6.88 1.28 -10.16
CA GLY A 196 -8.03 0.47 -9.74
C GLY A 196 -9.37 1.17 -9.81
N GLN A 197 -10.39 0.37 -9.58
CA GLN A 197 -11.78 0.79 -9.57
C GLN A 197 -12.19 1.23 -8.15
N ASN A 198 -12.01 2.52 -7.85
CA ASN A 198 -12.08 3.06 -6.50
C ASN A 198 -10.89 2.60 -5.64
N ALA A 199 -9.73 3.23 -5.85
CA ALA A 199 -8.48 2.93 -5.15
C ALA A 199 -7.89 4.18 -4.50
N SER A 200 -7.47 4.04 -3.24
CA SER A 200 -6.84 5.11 -2.46
C SER A 200 -5.39 4.73 -2.12
N PHE A 201 -4.48 5.64 -2.41
CA PHE A 201 -3.06 5.52 -2.10
C PHE A 201 -2.63 6.78 -1.36
N HIS A 202 -2.47 6.70 -0.04
CA HIS A 202 -2.20 7.90 0.75
C HIS A 202 -1.16 7.69 1.85
N HIS A 203 -0.47 8.77 2.20
CA HIS A 203 0.54 8.79 3.23
C HIS A 203 1.66 7.76 3.04
N ASN A 204 2.00 7.43 1.78
CA ASN A 204 3.08 6.51 1.47
C ASN A 204 4.37 7.26 1.16
N LEU A 205 5.50 6.61 1.37
CA LEU A 205 6.83 7.10 1.04
C LEU A 205 7.42 6.31 -0.14
N PHE A 206 7.64 6.98 -1.26
CA PHE A 206 8.48 6.47 -2.35
C PHE A 206 9.88 7.06 -2.24
N LEU A 207 10.90 6.21 -2.37
CA LEU A 207 12.27 6.72 -2.44
C LEU A 207 13.21 5.78 -3.19
N HIS A 208 14.24 6.37 -3.82
CA HIS A 208 15.34 5.67 -4.49
C HIS A 208 14.89 4.66 -5.54
N ASN A 209 13.82 4.94 -6.28
CA ASN A 209 13.43 4.16 -7.45
C ASN A 209 13.71 4.95 -8.72
N ASP A 210 14.23 4.32 -9.76
CA ASP A 210 14.55 5.02 -11.01
C ASP A 210 13.32 5.60 -11.68
N SER A 211 12.19 4.88 -11.66
CA SER A 211 10.94 5.28 -12.31
C SER A 211 9.73 4.68 -11.58
N ARG A 212 8.52 4.96 -12.07
CA ARG A 212 7.24 4.45 -11.54
C ARG A 212 7.00 4.82 -10.07
N ASN A 213 7.00 6.13 -9.78
CA ASN A 213 6.77 6.65 -8.43
C ASN A 213 5.43 7.46 -8.29
N PRO A 214 4.26 6.85 -8.55
CA PRO A 214 4.03 5.58 -9.26
C PRO A 214 3.86 5.75 -10.78
N ARG A 215 3.78 4.65 -11.55
CA ARG A 215 3.09 4.61 -12.83
C ARG A 215 1.61 4.33 -12.57
N PHE A 216 0.74 5.23 -12.93
CA PHE A 216 -0.70 4.96 -12.90
C PHE A 216 -1.08 4.00 -14.04
N CYS A 217 -1.81 2.92 -13.69
CA CYS A 217 -2.14 1.87 -14.65
C CYS A 217 -3.03 2.37 -15.78
N GLY A 218 -3.99 3.22 -15.46
CA GLY A 218 -5.08 3.52 -16.38
C GLY A 218 -6.00 2.33 -16.62
N SER A 219 -6.97 2.53 -17.47
CA SER A 219 -7.92 1.49 -17.86
C SER A 219 -7.42 0.58 -18.99
N ARG A 220 -6.12 0.63 -19.28
CA ARG A 220 -5.52 -0.03 -20.47
C ARG A 220 -5.75 -1.54 -20.54
N TYR A 221 -5.94 -2.21 -19.41
CA TYR A 221 -6.21 -3.65 -19.36
C TYR A 221 -7.69 -3.99 -19.22
N THR A 222 -8.48 -3.11 -18.59
CA THR A 222 -9.91 -3.31 -18.35
C THR A 222 -10.79 -2.75 -19.46
N ASN A 223 -10.32 -1.74 -20.19
CA ASN A 223 -11.10 -0.93 -21.12
C ASN A 223 -12.36 -0.31 -20.46
N ARG A 224 -12.21 0.09 -19.18
CA ARG A 224 -13.28 0.69 -18.40
C ARG A 224 -12.80 1.99 -17.74
N PRO A 225 -12.55 3.05 -18.55
CA PRO A 225 -12.12 4.35 -18.03
C PRO A 225 -13.16 5.00 -17.11
N ASP A 226 -14.42 4.62 -17.23
CA ASP A 226 -15.50 5.03 -16.33
C ASP A 226 -15.38 4.48 -14.91
N LEU A 227 -14.74 3.34 -14.75
CA LEU A 227 -14.54 2.69 -13.45
C LEU A 227 -13.18 2.99 -12.83
N GLU A 228 -12.15 3.27 -13.64
CA GLU A 228 -10.82 3.59 -13.11
C GLU A 228 -10.87 4.91 -12.35
N LYS A 229 -10.73 4.83 -11.02
CA LYS A 229 -10.73 5.98 -10.10
C LYS A 229 -9.64 5.81 -9.06
N VAL A 230 -8.71 6.76 -9.03
CA VAL A 230 -7.56 6.73 -8.15
C VAL A 230 -7.48 8.02 -7.37
N ASP A 231 -7.41 7.86 -6.06
CA ASP A 231 -7.11 8.94 -5.12
C ASP A 231 -5.65 8.78 -4.62
N PHE A 232 -4.78 9.69 -5.05
CA PHE A 232 -3.36 9.72 -4.72
C PHE A 232 -3.07 11.00 -3.94
N ARG A 233 -3.05 10.92 -2.60
CA ARG A 233 -2.89 12.09 -1.73
C ARG A 233 -1.92 11.90 -0.59
N ASN A 234 -1.32 13.00 -0.16
CA ASN A 234 -0.44 13.06 1.01
C ASN A 234 0.75 12.07 0.96
N ASN A 235 1.16 11.64 -0.23
CA ASN A 235 2.35 10.81 -0.37
C ASN A 235 3.61 11.68 -0.44
N VAL A 236 4.73 11.10 -0.05
CA VAL A 236 6.06 11.70 -0.18
C VAL A 236 6.84 10.95 -1.24
N ILE A 237 7.37 11.66 -2.22
CA ILE A 237 8.16 11.09 -3.31
C ILE A 237 9.56 11.72 -3.27
N TYR A 238 10.58 10.91 -2.98
CA TYR A 238 11.95 11.37 -2.87
C TYR A 238 12.89 10.65 -3.82
N ASN A 239 13.85 11.38 -4.37
CA ASN A 239 14.99 10.86 -5.12
C ASN A 239 14.62 9.86 -6.22
N TRP A 240 13.56 10.16 -7.01
CA TRP A 240 13.30 9.42 -8.25
C TRP A 240 14.42 9.65 -9.26
N GLY A 241 14.71 8.66 -10.08
CA GLY A 241 15.72 8.79 -11.13
C GLY A 241 15.16 9.45 -12.39
N SER A 242 14.74 8.65 -13.35
CA SER A 242 14.28 9.14 -14.66
C SER A 242 12.84 9.65 -14.66
N ASN A 243 11.96 9.12 -13.81
CA ASN A 243 10.54 9.48 -13.81
C ASN A 243 9.89 9.37 -12.43
N ASN A 244 8.99 10.30 -12.12
CA ASN A 244 8.13 10.26 -10.94
C ASN A 244 6.75 9.67 -11.26
N SER A 245 5.64 10.41 -11.04
CA SER A 245 4.28 9.97 -11.34
C SER A 245 3.94 10.15 -12.82
N TYR A 246 3.45 9.11 -13.49
CA TYR A 246 3.14 9.16 -14.91
C TYR A 246 2.14 8.08 -15.37
N GLY A 247 1.79 8.08 -16.66
CA GLY A 247 0.90 7.09 -17.28
C GLY A 247 -0.57 7.51 -17.25
N ALA A 248 -1.46 6.69 -16.66
CA ALA A 248 -2.89 6.96 -16.54
C ALA A 248 -3.64 7.02 -17.90
N GLU A 249 -3.46 6.03 -18.73
CA GLU A 249 -4.18 5.89 -19.99
C GLU A 249 -5.64 5.51 -19.72
N GLY A 250 -6.48 6.51 -19.41
CA GLY A 250 -7.90 6.40 -19.05
C GLY A 250 -8.15 6.40 -17.55
N GLY A 251 -9.29 6.96 -17.14
CA GLY A 251 -9.70 7.05 -15.74
C GLY A 251 -9.73 8.46 -15.19
N SER A 252 -10.01 8.55 -13.88
CA SER A 252 -10.13 9.78 -13.11
C SER A 252 -9.19 9.75 -11.90
N TYR A 253 -8.38 10.80 -11.73
CA TYR A 253 -7.30 10.82 -10.76
C TYR A 253 -7.35 12.10 -9.91
N ASN A 254 -7.32 11.95 -8.60
CA ASN A 254 -7.00 13.03 -7.66
C ASN A 254 -5.51 12.93 -7.30
N ILE A 255 -4.77 13.99 -7.56
CA ILE A 255 -3.34 14.13 -7.20
C ILE A 255 -3.26 15.30 -6.22
N VAL A 256 -3.39 15.01 -4.93
CA VAL A 256 -3.69 16.03 -3.91
C VAL A 256 -2.67 16.05 -2.79
N ASN A 257 -2.14 17.23 -2.49
CA ASN A 257 -1.29 17.48 -1.32
C ASN A 257 -0.11 16.48 -1.17
N ASN A 258 0.47 15.98 -2.27
CA ASN A 258 1.68 15.18 -2.23
C ASN A 258 2.92 16.08 -2.11
N TYR A 259 3.99 15.53 -1.53
CA TYR A 259 5.28 16.22 -1.39
C TYR A 259 6.31 15.57 -2.30
N TYR A 260 6.75 16.30 -3.32
CA TYR A 260 7.79 15.86 -4.26
C TYR A 260 9.12 16.52 -3.89
N LYS A 261 10.09 15.72 -3.44
CA LYS A 261 11.42 16.15 -3.03
C LYS A 261 12.47 15.53 -3.94
N TYR A 262 13.03 16.33 -4.86
CA TYR A 262 14.12 15.83 -5.70
C TYR A 262 15.34 15.43 -4.86
N GLY A 263 16.14 14.50 -5.37
CA GLY A 263 17.36 14.02 -4.72
C GLY A 263 18.53 13.91 -5.71
N PRO A 264 19.64 13.32 -5.26
CA PRO A 264 20.85 13.18 -6.08
C PRO A 264 20.69 12.41 -7.38
N ALA A 265 19.82 11.40 -7.44
CA ALA A 265 19.53 10.63 -8.66
C ALA A 265 18.56 11.34 -9.60
N THR A 266 17.83 12.35 -9.13
CA THR A 266 16.73 12.94 -9.89
C THR A 266 17.21 13.62 -11.17
N SER A 267 16.73 13.17 -12.32
CA SER A 267 17.09 13.72 -13.61
C SER A 267 16.59 15.16 -13.78
N SER A 268 17.37 16.00 -14.44
CA SER A 268 17.00 17.39 -14.72
C SER A 268 15.70 17.51 -15.53
N GLY A 269 15.40 16.54 -16.40
CA GLY A 269 14.20 16.50 -17.22
C GLY A 269 12.91 16.18 -16.48
N SER A 270 13.01 15.57 -15.28
CA SER A 270 11.81 15.24 -14.46
C SER A 270 11.76 15.98 -13.13
N LYS A 271 12.78 16.78 -12.81
CA LYS A 271 12.94 17.47 -11.53
C LYS A 271 11.78 18.40 -11.18
N ASN A 272 11.25 19.09 -12.20
CA ASN A 272 10.21 20.11 -12.03
C ASN A 272 8.80 19.59 -12.37
N ARG A 273 8.60 18.28 -12.36
CA ARG A 273 7.39 17.64 -12.80
C ARG A 273 6.67 16.96 -11.65
N ILE A 274 5.33 17.13 -11.57
CA ILE A 274 4.44 16.41 -10.67
C ILE A 274 3.91 15.17 -11.39
N LEU A 275 3.44 15.34 -12.64
CA LEU A 275 2.75 14.29 -13.39
C LEU A 275 3.10 14.34 -14.88
N ASN A 276 3.34 13.17 -15.49
CA ASN A 276 3.52 13.01 -16.92
C ASN A 276 2.47 12.05 -17.50
N PRO A 277 1.25 12.51 -17.77
CA PRO A 277 0.17 11.66 -18.27
C PRO A 277 0.44 11.19 -19.70
N ASP A 278 -0.09 10.00 -20.03
CA ASP A 278 0.02 9.36 -21.32
C ASP A 278 -1.35 9.12 -21.99
N ALA A 279 -1.35 9.04 -23.32
CA ALA A 279 -2.47 8.55 -24.11
C ALA A 279 -2.18 7.13 -24.63
N ASP A 280 -3.18 6.25 -24.61
CA ASP A 280 -3.00 4.85 -24.98
C ASP A 280 -2.61 4.69 -26.47
N SER A 281 -1.71 3.76 -26.71
CA SER A 281 -1.21 3.45 -28.06
C SER A 281 -2.14 2.57 -28.89
N GLY A 282 -3.21 2.03 -28.30
CA GLY A 282 -4.09 1.02 -28.92
C GLY A 282 -3.48 -0.39 -28.95
N LYS A 283 -2.36 -0.62 -28.27
CA LYS A 283 -1.72 -1.94 -28.15
C LYS A 283 -2.18 -2.74 -26.93
N ASN A 284 -2.95 -2.10 -26.06
CA ASN A 284 -3.57 -2.70 -24.89
C ASN A 284 -5.02 -3.11 -25.22
N ASN A 285 -5.84 -3.35 -24.19
CA ASN A 285 -7.22 -3.79 -24.39
C ASN A 285 -8.20 -2.63 -24.71
N GLN A 286 -7.73 -1.40 -24.79
CA GLN A 286 -8.56 -0.23 -25.07
C GLN A 286 -8.16 0.49 -26.36
N PRO A 287 -9.04 1.35 -26.93
CA PRO A 287 -8.74 2.10 -28.15
C PRO A 287 -7.54 3.03 -28.02
N MET A 288 -6.88 3.28 -29.15
CA MET A 288 -5.84 4.31 -29.25
C MET A 288 -6.41 5.68 -28.87
N GLY A 289 -5.60 6.46 -28.16
CA GLY A 289 -5.92 7.84 -27.81
C GLY A 289 -6.72 8.00 -26.50
N VAL A 290 -7.10 6.92 -25.83
CA VAL A 290 -7.71 7.01 -24.49
C VAL A 290 -6.72 7.60 -23.51
N TYR A 291 -7.16 8.57 -22.69
CA TYR A 291 -6.35 9.26 -21.68
C TYR A 291 -7.15 9.52 -20.41
N GLY A 292 -6.44 9.76 -19.30
CA GLY A 292 -7.03 10.08 -18.00
C GLY A 292 -7.38 11.56 -17.84
N ARG A 293 -8.18 11.85 -16.81
CA ARG A 293 -8.52 13.20 -16.34
C ARG A 293 -8.02 13.39 -14.93
N PHE A 294 -7.51 14.58 -14.61
CA PHE A 294 -6.75 14.82 -13.40
C PHE A 294 -7.23 16.07 -12.67
N TYR A 295 -7.54 15.91 -11.40
CA TYR A 295 -7.58 16.98 -10.42
C TYR A 295 -6.21 17.04 -9.74
N VAL A 296 -5.48 18.15 -9.89
CA VAL A 296 -4.09 18.30 -9.39
C VAL A 296 -4.03 19.55 -8.52
N SER A 297 -3.94 19.40 -7.21
CA SER A 297 -4.05 20.53 -6.28
C SER A 297 -3.25 20.33 -5.00
N GLY A 298 -2.68 21.42 -4.47
CA GLY A 298 -2.01 21.43 -3.18
C GLY A 298 -0.68 20.67 -3.11
N ASN A 299 -0.19 20.13 -4.24
CA ASN A 299 1.08 19.42 -4.25
C ASN A 299 2.25 20.39 -4.09
N TYR A 300 3.18 20.02 -3.23
CA TYR A 300 4.42 20.76 -3.01
C TYR A 300 5.56 20.15 -3.86
N LEU A 301 6.18 20.98 -4.68
CA LEU A 301 7.37 20.59 -5.41
C LEU A 301 8.57 21.33 -4.83
N ASP A 302 9.39 20.62 -4.10
CA ASP A 302 10.56 21.18 -3.42
C ASP A 302 11.53 21.85 -4.41
N GLY A 303 11.91 23.08 -4.08
CA GLY A 303 12.78 23.89 -4.90
C GLY A 303 12.12 24.54 -6.13
N ASN A 304 10.79 24.45 -6.31
CA ASN A 304 10.06 25.12 -7.38
C ASN A 304 8.74 25.75 -6.89
N THR A 305 8.83 26.98 -6.40
CA THR A 305 7.66 27.72 -5.86
C THR A 305 6.60 27.97 -6.92
N ALA A 306 6.97 28.18 -8.20
CA ALA A 306 5.98 28.40 -9.26
C ALA A 306 5.08 27.19 -9.45
N VAL A 307 5.64 25.98 -9.50
CA VAL A 307 4.87 24.73 -9.60
C VAL A 307 4.08 24.45 -8.32
N THR A 308 4.64 24.73 -7.16
CA THR A 308 3.92 24.58 -5.87
C THR A 308 2.69 25.49 -5.82
N THR A 309 2.81 26.74 -6.28
CA THR A 309 1.70 27.69 -6.29
C THR A 309 0.67 27.39 -7.38
N ASN A 310 1.11 26.87 -8.52
CA ASN A 310 0.25 26.48 -9.65
C ASN A 310 0.66 25.10 -10.16
N ASN A 311 0.00 24.07 -9.65
CA ASN A 311 0.34 22.67 -9.94
C ASN A 311 0.19 22.30 -11.42
N ALA A 312 -0.64 23.02 -12.21
CA ALA A 312 -0.74 22.79 -13.65
C ALA A 312 0.60 22.96 -14.39
N LEU A 313 1.50 23.81 -13.87
CA LEU A 313 2.87 23.99 -14.42
C LEU A 313 3.76 22.75 -14.22
N GLY A 314 3.39 21.86 -13.31
CA GLY A 314 4.07 20.59 -13.06
C GLY A 314 3.48 19.40 -13.83
N VAL A 315 2.46 19.63 -14.67
CA VAL A 315 1.86 18.59 -15.51
C VAL A 315 2.42 18.70 -16.93
N GLU A 316 3.22 17.73 -17.31
CA GLU A 316 3.85 17.66 -18.64
C GLU A 316 3.24 16.53 -19.45
N MET A 317 2.45 16.85 -20.48
CA MET A 317 1.83 15.86 -21.34
C MET A 317 2.89 15.01 -22.05
N GLY A 318 2.78 13.67 -21.93
CA GLY A 318 3.69 12.74 -22.56
C GLY A 318 3.70 12.84 -24.09
N SER A 319 4.78 12.41 -24.71
CA SER A 319 4.92 12.38 -26.17
C SER A 319 3.85 11.54 -26.89
N THR A 320 3.23 10.63 -26.16
CA THR A 320 2.11 9.78 -26.61
C THR A 320 0.90 10.59 -27.04
N PHE A 321 0.64 11.76 -26.42
CA PHE A 321 -0.46 12.65 -26.86
C PHE A 321 -0.26 13.15 -28.28
N LYS A 322 0.95 13.59 -28.64
CA LYS A 322 1.25 14.02 -30.01
C LYS A 322 1.01 12.91 -31.04
N ARG A 323 1.26 11.67 -30.60
CA ARG A 323 1.22 10.51 -31.50
C ARG A 323 -0.15 9.85 -31.57
N TYR A 324 -0.87 9.73 -30.44
CA TYR A 324 -2.07 8.90 -30.33
C TYR A 324 -3.34 9.69 -30.05
N ALA A 325 -3.25 10.93 -29.55
CA ALA A 325 -4.36 11.83 -29.26
C ALA A 325 -4.04 13.26 -29.74
N PRO A 326 -3.72 13.46 -31.04
CA PRO A 326 -3.31 14.77 -31.56
C PRO A 326 -4.44 15.79 -31.39
N GLY A 327 -4.09 17.01 -30.94
CA GLY A 327 -5.04 18.09 -30.70
C GLY A 327 -5.57 18.19 -29.27
N VAL A 328 -5.40 17.16 -28.41
CA VAL A 328 -5.73 17.23 -26.98
C VAL A 328 -4.79 18.20 -26.30
N LYS A 329 -5.35 19.10 -25.51
CA LYS A 329 -4.62 20.14 -24.75
C LYS A 329 -4.61 19.80 -23.26
N LEU A 330 -3.71 20.45 -22.52
CA LEU A 330 -3.65 20.32 -21.08
C LEU A 330 -4.98 20.66 -20.38
N SER A 331 -5.70 21.67 -20.88
CA SER A 331 -7.03 22.05 -20.42
C SER A 331 -8.11 20.98 -20.58
N ASP A 332 -7.90 20.02 -21.48
CA ASP A 332 -8.89 18.95 -21.74
C ASP A 332 -8.74 17.79 -20.76
N ILE A 333 -7.55 17.66 -20.15
CA ILE A 333 -7.22 16.60 -19.18
C ILE A 333 -7.25 17.06 -17.73
N LEU A 334 -7.02 18.36 -17.47
CA LEU A 334 -7.13 18.93 -16.11
C LEU A 334 -8.58 19.31 -15.81
N VAL A 335 -9.01 19.06 -14.58
CA VAL A 335 -10.34 19.44 -14.07
C VAL A 335 -10.22 20.39 -12.89
N SER A 336 -11.24 21.24 -12.70
CA SER A 336 -11.31 22.22 -11.61
C SER A 336 -11.79 21.62 -10.29
N ASP A 337 -12.56 20.53 -10.37
CA ASP A 337 -13.23 19.93 -9.22
C ASP A 337 -12.67 18.54 -8.93
N GLU A 338 -12.50 18.25 -7.65
CA GLU A 338 -12.04 16.96 -7.16
C GLU A 338 -13.07 15.86 -7.53
N PHE A 339 -12.59 14.75 -8.03
CA PHE A 339 -13.43 13.57 -8.23
C PHE A 339 -13.85 12.98 -6.88
N SER A 340 -15.11 12.57 -6.78
CA SER A 340 -15.60 11.88 -5.58
C SER A 340 -14.77 10.63 -5.30
N CYS A 341 -14.24 10.55 -4.09
CA CYS A 341 -13.45 9.43 -3.57
C CYS A 341 -13.90 9.05 -2.16
N ALA A 342 -13.35 7.99 -1.62
CA ALA A 342 -13.59 7.60 -0.22
C ALA A 342 -12.85 8.56 0.72
N ASP A 343 -13.36 8.69 1.95
CA ASP A 343 -12.81 9.61 2.94
C ASP A 343 -11.38 9.25 3.34
N VAL A 344 -10.52 10.25 3.33
CA VAL A 344 -9.15 10.22 3.85
C VAL A 344 -8.89 11.53 4.59
N VAL A 345 -8.38 11.45 5.81
CA VAL A 345 -7.90 12.63 6.54
C VAL A 345 -6.80 13.28 5.73
N THR A 346 -7.08 14.46 5.19
CA THR A 346 -6.20 15.14 4.25
C THR A 346 -5.42 16.24 4.97
N HIS A 347 -4.10 16.12 4.98
CA HIS A 347 -3.17 17.11 5.51
C HIS A 347 -2.67 18.05 4.41
N THR A 348 -2.09 19.21 4.79
CA THR A 348 -1.26 19.95 3.83
C THR A 348 -0.05 19.09 3.43
N SER A 349 0.55 19.38 2.28
CA SER A 349 1.71 18.60 1.80
C SER A 349 2.89 18.61 2.79
N GLU A 350 3.10 19.73 3.51
CA GLU A 350 4.16 19.88 4.51
C GLU A 350 3.87 19.02 5.77
N VAL A 351 2.65 19.07 6.27
CA VAL A 351 2.23 18.21 7.41
C VAL A 351 2.28 16.74 7.01
N ALA A 352 1.85 16.40 5.79
CA ALA A 352 1.95 15.05 5.27
C ALA A 352 3.41 14.57 5.20
N TYR A 353 4.34 15.45 4.77
CA TYR A 353 5.77 15.12 4.75
C TYR A 353 6.29 14.73 6.14
N GLU A 354 5.96 15.51 7.17
CA GLU A 354 6.38 15.21 8.55
C GLU A 354 5.79 13.89 9.03
N LYS A 355 4.47 13.72 8.89
CA LYS A 355 3.77 12.50 9.35
C LYS A 355 4.22 11.24 8.60
N VAL A 356 4.44 11.32 7.29
CA VAL A 356 4.92 10.18 6.50
C VAL A 356 6.31 9.76 6.95
N LEU A 357 7.22 10.69 7.24
CA LEU A 357 8.55 10.34 7.75
C LEU A 357 8.48 9.74 9.15
N GLU A 358 7.52 10.13 9.96
CA GLU A 358 7.34 9.61 11.31
C GLU A 358 6.69 8.22 11.30
N TYR A 359 5.63 8.01 10.49
CA TYR A 359 4.75 6.84 10.63
C TYR A 359 4.80 5.83 9.49
N ALA A 360 5.28 6.17 8.30
CA ALA A 360 5.26 5.23 7.17
C ALA A 360 6.17 4.01 7.38
N GLY A 361 5.79 2.90 6.76
CA GLY A 361 6.47 1.63 6.84
C GLY A 361 6.15 0.84 8.11
N CYS A 362 6.96 -0.16 8.39
CA CYS A 362 6.83 -0.99 9.58
C CYS A 362 7.32 -0.21 10.83
N SER A 363 6.66 0.91 11.11
CA SER A 363 7.11 1.95 12.04
C SER A 363 6.97 1.55 13.52
N LEU A 364 6.16 0.53 13.85
CA LEU A 364 6.05 0.00 15.21
C LEU A 364 7.43 -0.43 15.75
N MET A 365 8.23 -1.08 14.91
CA MET A 365 9.63 -1.41 15.15
C MET A 365 10.44 -1.14 13.89
N ARG A 366 10.83 0.13 13.72
CA ARG A 366 11.56 0.56 12.52
C ARG A 366 12.97 -0.03 12.51
N ASP A 367 13.29 -0.83 11.48
CA ASP A 367 14.61 -1.41 11.33
C ASP A 367 15.65 -0.38 10.82
N LYS A 368 16.93 -0.79 10.78
CA LYS A 368 18.04 0.08 10.33
C LYS A 368 17.88 0.56 8.89
N ILE A 369 17.16 -0.20 8.03
CA ILE A 369 16.93 0.15 6.63
C ILE A 369 15.89 1.28 6.55
N ASP A 370 14.71 1.10 7.16
CA ASP A 370 13.68 2.15 7.18
C ASP A 370 14.16 3.41 7.91
N ALA A 371 14.94 3.25 8.99
CA ALA A 371 15.56 4.39 9.70
C ALA A 371 16.56 5.15 8.82
N ARG A 372 17.32 4.46 7.96
CA ARG A 372 18.18 5.05 6.96
C ARG A 372 17.36 5.83 5.94
N TYR A 373 16.29 5.25 5.40
CA TYR A 373 15.40 5.90 4.44
C TYR A 373 14.89 7.25 4.97
N VAL A 374 14.35 7.28 6.18
CA VAL A 374 13.86 8.52 6.80
C VAL A 374 14.97 9.56 6.91
N ARG A 375 16.15 9.17 7.37
CA ARG A 375 17.30 10.07 7.50
C ARG A 375 17.74 10.64 6.12
N GLU A 376 17.77 9.82 5.09
CA GLU A 376 18.16 10.21 3.73
C GLU A 376 17.15 11.19 3.11
N VAL A 377 15.85 10.92 3.28
CA VAL A 377 14.80 11.86 2.86
C VAL A 377 14.94 13.19 3.60
N THR A 378 15.09 13.16 4.92
CA THR A 378 15.22 14.36 5.75
C THR A 378 16.37 15.25 5.29
N ASN A 379 17.54 14.65 5.06
CA ASN A 379 18.79 15.36 4.76
C ASN A 379 19.03 15.60 3.27
N ARG A 380 18.18 15.11 2.38
CA ARG A 380 18.37 15.10 0.91
C ARG A 380 19.70 14.45 0.53
N THR A 381 19.95 13.27 1.09
CA THR A 381 21.20 12.53 0.89
C THR A 381 20.91 11.09 0.44
N TYR A 382 21.96 10.36 0.21
CA TYR A 382 21.95 8.91 0.06
C TYR A 382 23.21 8.34 0.77
N THR A 383 23.19 7.04 1.06
CA THR A 383 24.30 6.37 1.73
C THR A 383 25.04 5.42 0.78
N TYR A 384 24.32 4.78 -0.13
CA TYR A 384 24.85 3.71 -0.97
C TYR A 384 24.64 3.98 -2.46
N GLU A 385 25.46 3.35 -3.28
CA GLU A 385 25.38 3.32 -4.73
C GLU A 385 25.39 1.87 -5.22
N GLY A 386 24.97 1.64 -6.46
CA GLY A 386 24.92 0.31 -7.05
C GLY A 386 26.26 -0.22 -7.51
N SER A 387 26.52 -1.49 -7.27
CA SER A 387 27.75 -2.19 -7.68
C SER A 387 27.89 -2.35 -9.20
N ASN A 388 26.78 -2.25 -9.96
CA ASN A 388 26.77 -2.36 -11.42
C ASN A 388 26.65 -1.00 -12.14
N GLY A 389 26.91 0.11 -11.42
CA GLY A 389 27.02 1.45 -12.01
C GLY A 389 25.83 2.37 -11.76
N SER A 390 24.89 1.99 -10.91
CA SER A 390 23.88 2.94 -10.41
C SER A 390 24.50 3.88 -9.38
N THR A 391 24.06 5.13 -9.40
CA THR A 391 24.60 6.21 -8.56
C THR A 391 23.49 7.03 -7.92
N GLY A 392 23.86 7.93 -7.00
CA GLY A 392 22.95 8.90 -6.42
C GLY A 392 21.89 8.28 -5.48
N GLY A 393 22.13 7.14 -4.90
CA GLY A 393 21.20 6.43 -4.02
C GLY A 393 20.37 5.34 -4.71
N LEU A 394 20.53 5.15 -6.02
CA LEU A 394 19.98 3.99 -6.72
C LEU A 394 20.95 2.81 -6.58
N ILE A 395 20.44 1.63 -6.28
CA ILE A 395 21.22 0.41 -6.04
C ILE A 395 20.93 -0.67 -7.08
N ASP A 396 21.81 -1.65 -7.18
CA ASP A 396 21.73 -2.72 -8.18
C ASP A 396 21.46 -4.10 -7.55
N SER A 397 21.83 -4.27 -6.29
CA SER A 397 21.58 -5.45 -5.48
C SER A 397 21.29 -5.05 -4.02
N GLN A 398 20.55 -5.86 -3.28
CA GLN A 398 20.41 -5.69 -1.84
C GLN A 398 21.76 -5.80 -1.10
N ASP A 399 22.75 -6.42 -1.71
CA ASP A 399 24.08 -6.54 -1.13
C ASP A 399 24.84 -5.23 -1.12
N ASP A 400 24.51 -4.28 -2.01
CA ASP A 400 25.06 -2.93 -2.02
C ASP A 400 24.79 -2.18 -0.70
N VAL A 401 23.73 -2.56 0.01
CA VAL A 401 23.32 -1.95 1.28
C VAL A 401 23.52 -2.89 2.49
N GLY A 402 24.21 -4.01 2.28
CA GLY A 402 24.54 -4.99 3.32
C GLY A 402 23.44 -6.01 3.60
N GLY A 403 22.47 -6.18 2.69
CA GLY A 403 21.44 -7.19 2.74
C GLY A 403 20.44 -7.03 3.91
N TRP A 404 19.76 -8.12 4.22
CA TRP A 404 18.73 -8.14 5.25
C TRP A 404 19.32 -7.98 6.65
N PRO A 405 18.74 -7.12 7.51
CA PRO A 405 19.09 -7.08 8.93
C PRO A 405 18.79 -8.42 9.61
N GLU A 406 19.48 -8.68 10.72
CA GLU A 406 19.05 -9.69 11.66
C GLU A 406 17.82 -9.16 12.41
N TYR A 407 16.72 -9.94 12.40
CA TYR A 407 15.51 -9.65 13.16
C TYR A 407 15.38 -10.64 14.31
N LYS A 408 15.31 -10.14 15.55
CA LYS A 408 15.33 -10.96 16.76
C LYS A 408 13.95 -11.08 17.37
N THR A 409 13.65 -12.28 17.85
CA THR A 409 12.49 -12.55 18.72
C THR A 409 12.86 -12.25 20.16
N TYR A 410 12.08 -11.42 20.81
CA TYR A 410 12.16 -11.18 22.27
C TYR A 410 10.78 -10.73 22.79
N ASN A 411 10.59 -10.79 24.13
CA ASN A 411 9.32 -10.40 24.77
C ASN A 411 8.09 -11.18 24.29
N VAL A 412 8.25 -12.47 23.98
CA VAL A 412 7.12 -13.35 23.66
C VAL A 412 6.18 -13.40 24.85
N LYS A 413 4.91 -13.06 24.64
CA LYS A 413 3.88 -13.11 25.68
C LYS A 413 3.21 -14.47 25.68
N CYS A 414 2.84 -14.99 26.85
CA CYS A 414 2.08 -16.22 26.97
C CYS A 414 0.63 -15.97 26.52
N ASP A 415 0.09 -16.91 25.76
CA ASP A 415 -1.31 -16.99 25.32
C ASP A 415 -1.69 -18.47 25.40
N SER A 416 -2.09 -18.90 26.59
CA SER A 416 -2.30 -20.30 26.90
C SER A 416 -3.55 -20.90 26.27
N ASN A 417 -4.56 -20.08 25.99
CA ASN A 417 -5.80 -20.49 25.35
C ASN A 417 -5.78 -20.32 23.82
N GLN A 418 -4.70 -19.76 23.29
CA GLN A 418 -4.47 -19.53 21.85
C GLN A 418 -5.59 -18.75 21.16
N ASP A 419 -6.11 -17.70 21.81
CA ASP A 419 -7.14 -16.82 21.24
C ASP A 419 -6.56 -15.58 20.54
N GLY A 420 -5.23 -15.43 20.53
CA GLY A 420 -4.50 -14.31 19.91
C GLY A 420 -4.31 -13.13 20.84
N ILE A 421 -4.70 -13.23 22.10
CA ILE A 421 -4.56 -12.21 23.14
C ILE A 421 -3.73 -12.77 24.28
N PRO A 422 -2.69 -12.08 24.76
CA PRO A 422 -1.89 -12.55 25.88
C PRO A 422 -2.70 -12.76 27.16
N ASP A 423 -2.34 -13.81 27.92
CA ASP A 423 -2.95 -14.13 29.20
C ASP A 423 -3.10 -12.90 30.11
N GLY A 424 -4.29 -12.75 30.70
CA GLY A 424 -4.61 -11.68 31.64
C GLY A 424 -4.88 -10.30 31.00
N TRP A 425 -4.66 -10.11 29.69
CA TRP A 425 -4.92 -8.82 29.05
C TRP A 425 -6.42 -8.47 29.03
N LEU A 426 -7.27 -9.44 28.67
CA LEU A 426 -8.73 -9.26 28.68
C LEU A 426 -9.25 -9.04 30.11
N GLU A 427 -8.83 -9.87 31.08
CA GLU A 427 -9.26 -9.74 32.47
C GLU A 427 -8.91 -8.36 33.05
N LYS A 428 -7.73 -7.84 32.70
CA LYS A 428 -7.29 -6.51 33.14
C LYS A 428 -8.08 -5.36 32.49
N ASN A 429 -8.34 -5.43 31.19
CA ASN A 429 -8.87 -4.30 30.43
C ASN A 429 -10.38 -4.42 30.17
N TYR A 430 -10.92 -5.64 30.08
CA TYR A 430 -12.31 -5.95 29.73
C TYR A 430 -12.78 -7.20 30.49
N PRO A 431 -12.95 -7.16 31.82
CA PRO A 431 -13.30 -8.32 32.66
C PRO A 431 -14.55 -9.05 32.13
N GLY A 432 -14.47 -10.39 32.06
CA GLY A 432 -15.56 -11.26 31.64
C GLY A 432 -15.82 -11.29 30.14
N LYS A 433 -14.95 -10.69 29.30
CA LYS A 433 -15.02 -10.76 27.83
C LYS A 433 -14.12 -11.84 27.27
N ARG A 434 -14.47 -12.35 26.08
CA ARG A 434 -13.68 -13.31 25.31
C ARG A 434 -13.20 -12.65 24.01
N ALA A 435 -12.16 -13.17 23.38
CA ALA A 435 -11.56 -12.63 22.17
C ALA A 435 -12.56 -12.46 21.01
N GLU A 436 -13.54 -13.39 20.90
CA GLU A 436 -14.56 -13.39 19.85
C GLU A 436 -15.77 -12.50 20.17
N ASP A 437 -15.96 -12.06 21.42
CA ASP A 437 -17.05 -11.15 21.78
C ASP A 437 -16.86 -9.79 21.07
N LYS A 438 -17.94 -9.09 20.81
CA LYS A 438 -17.91 -7.82 20.09
C LYS A 438 -18.13 -6.62 21.01
N THR A 439 -17.46 -5.53 20.70
CA THR A 439 -17.74 -4.20 21.26
C THR A 439 -19.08 -3.67 20.72
N ASN A 440 -19.57 -2.58 21.31
CA ASN A 440 -20.75 -1.89 20.79
C ASN A 440 -20.57 -1.34 19.37
N GLU A 441 -19.32 -1.03 18.98
CA GLU A 441 -18.96 -0.60 17.64
C GLU A 441 -18.88 -1.76 16.63
N GLY A 442 -18.78 -3.01 17.12
CA GLY A 442 -18.79 -4.24 16.30
C GLY A 442 -17.41 -4.88 16.07
N TYR A 443 -16.33 -4.33 16.62
CA TYR A 443 -15.01 -4.98 16.63
C TYR A 443 -15.00 -6.16 17.60
N THR A 444 -14.28 -7.24 17.26
CA THR A 444 -13.99 -8.29 18.23
C THR A 444 -12.95 -7.80 19.26
N TYR A 445 -12.90 -8.38 20.45
CA TYR A 445 -11.88 -8.01 21.44
C TYR A 445 -10.48 -8.41 20.98
N LEU A 446 -10.35 -9.40 20.11
CA LEU A 446 -9.08 -9.64 19.40
C LEU A 446 -8.66 -8.41 18.57
N GLU A 447 -9.56 -7.84 17.79
CA GLU A 447 -9.25 -6.62 17.01
C GLU A 447 -8.94 -5.44 17.93
N VAL A 448 -9.62 -5.29 19.06
CA VAL A 448 -9.30 -4.27 20.07
C VAL A 448 -7.88 -4.45 20.59
N TYR A 449 -7.48 -5.68 20.92
CA TYR A 449 -6.11 -5.98 21.32
C TYR A 449 -5.10 -5.64 20.21
N LEU A 450 -5.32 -6.13 18.99
CA LEU A 450 -4.43 -5.87 17.86
C LEU A 450 -4.22 -4.37 17.61
N ASN A 451 -5.28 -3.59 17.74
CA ASN A 451 -5.21 -2.14 17.55
C ASN A 451 -4.54 -1.44 18.75
N SER A 452 -4.69 -1.95 19.98
CA SER A 452 -4.01 -1.39 21.14
C SER A 452 -2.48 -1.43 21.06
N LEU A 453 -1.93 -2.33 20.23
CA LEU A 453 -0.49 -2.43 20.00
C LEU A 453 0.07 -1.23 19.22
N VAL A 454 -0.77 -0.53 18.45
CA VAL A 454 -0.37 0.50 17.48
C VAL A 454 -1.09 1.83 17.66
N THR A 455 -1.90 2.01 18.72
CA THR A 455 -2.68 3.23 18.97
C THR A 455 -1.81 4.49 18.94
N HIS A 456 -0.61 4.43 19.52
CA HIS A 456 0.34 5.55 19.56
C HIS A 456 0.90 5.98 18.19
N LEU A 457 0.67 5.20 17.13
CA LEU A 457 1.05 5.55 15.76
C LEU A 457 -0.11 6.17 14.97
N MET A 458 -1.30 6.24 15.56
CA MET A 458 -2.52 6.71 14.92
C MET A 458 -3.02 8.06 15.48
N GLU A 459 -2.35 8.58 16.50
CA GLU A 459 -2.61 9.89 17.12
C GLU A 459 -1.76 11.00 16.48
#